data_ed4196b55f1447a56d54b124304a78a8
#
_entry.id   ed4196b55f1447a56d54b124304a78a8
#
_cell.length_a   1.000
_cell.length_b   1.000
_cell.length_c   1.000
_cell.angle_alpha   90.00
_cell.angle_beta   90.00
_cell.angle_gamma   90.00
#
_symmetry.space_group_name_H-M   'P 1'
#
loop_
_entity.id
_entity.type
_entity.pdbx_description
1 polymer ?
#
loop_
_entity_poly.entity_id
_entity_poly.type
_entity_poly.pdbx_seq_one_letter_code
_entity_poly.pdbx_strand_id
1 'polypeptide(L)'
;MKLHIGCGEKRLPNYKHMDVMEAPHIDYVCNTLEMSMIDDASVTEIYACHILEHVKRTEVVDVLKEWKRVLTNGGVIRIAVPDFEAVVEQYKTTGDLRKYLGLLYGGQDYDYNFHYITFDYTFLKN
;
A
#
# COMPACT_ATOMS: atom_id res chain seq x y z
N MET A 1 -3.45 18.58 1.64
CA MET A 1 -4.13 17.59 2.54
C MET A 1 -3.21 16.41 2.81
N LYS A 2 -3.49 15.61 3.84
CA LYS A 2 -2.85 14.31 4.06
C LYS A 2 -3.78 13.20 3.57
N LEU A 3 -3.24 12.18 2.93
CA LEU A 3 -3.99 11.08 2.31
C LEU A 3 -3.58 9.72 2.87
N HIS A 4 -4.55 8.96 3.36
CA HIS A 4 -4.39 7.57 3.77
C HIS A 4 -4.94 6.65 2.68
N ILE A 5 -4.05 5.96 1.98
CA ILE A 5 -4.38 5.06 0.87
C ILE A 5 -4.58 3.64 1.40
N GLY A 6 -5.65 2.98 0.94
CA GLY A 6 -5.99 1.62 1.36
C GLY A 6 -6.30 1.54 2.85
N CYS A 7 -7.11 2.46 3.32
CA CYS A 7 -7.33 2.62 4.75
C CYS A 7 -8.17 1.48 5.37
N GLY A 8 -8.94 0.73 4.56
CA GLY A 8 -9.88 -0.26 5.07
C GLY A 8 -10.83 0.36 6.10
N GLU A 9 -10.90 -0.25 7.27
CA GLU A 9 -11.72 0.27 8.39
C GLU A 9 -11.00 1.29 9.28
N LYS A 10 -9.70 1.53 9.04
CA LYS A 10 -8.90 2.44 9.86
C LYS A 10 -9.22 3.90 9.55
N ARG A 11 -9.29 4.70 10.60
CA ARG A 11 -9.52 6.14 10.53
C ARG A 11 -8.37 6.86 11.23
N LEU A 12 -7.52 7.52 10.44
CA LEU A 12 -6.43 8.33 10.97
C LEU A 12 -6.88 9.78 11.12
N PRO A 13 -6.67 10.41 12.31
CA PRO A 13 -6.99 11.83 12.49
C PRO A 13 -6.21 12.69 11.50
N ASN A 14 -6.87 13.70 10.93
CA ASN A 14 -6.29 14.66 9.98
C ASN A 14 -5.90 14.09 8.61
N TYR A 15 -6.32 12.87 8.28
CA TYR A 15 -6.18 12.30 6.94
C TYR A 15 -7.52 12.23 6.22
N LYS A 16 -7.49 12.44 4.92
CA LYS A 16 -8.51 11.96 4.00
C LYS A 16 -8.28 10.49 3.72
N HIS A 17 -9.36 9.73 3.60
CA HIS A 17 -9.31 8.28 3.47
C HIS A 17 -9.67 7.86 2.04
N MET A 18 -8.85 7.00 1.49
CA MET A 18 -9.03 6.44 0.15
C MET A 18 -8.98 4.92 0.20
N ASP A 19 -9.94 4.28 -0.45
CA ASP A 19 -9.98 2.83 -0.64
C ASP A 19 -10.70 2.49 -1.95
N VAL A 20 -10.50 1.27 -2.45
CA VAL A 20 -11.25 0.73 -3.60
C VAL A 20 -12.66 0.31 -3.19
N MET A 21 -12.87 0.01 -1.93
CA MET A 21 -14.16 -0.38 -1.37
C MET A 21 -14.86 0.81 -0.73
N GLU A 22 -16.13 1.00 -1.07
CA GLU A 22 -16.95 2.07 -0.51
C GLU A 22 -17.32 1.80 0.94
N ALA A 23 -17.17 2.82 1.79
CA ALA A 23 -17.64 2.80 3.17
C ALA A 23 -17.89 4.25 3.63
N PRO A 24 -18.71 4.45 4.71
CA PRO A 24 -19.11 5.81 5.13
C PRO A 24 -17.96 6.76 5.48
N HIS A 25 -16.80 6.24 5.84
CA HIS A 25 -15.62 7.04 6.21
C HIS A 25 -14.64 7.26 5.04
N ILE A 26 -14.91 6.70 3.87
CA ILE A 26 -14.04 6.85 2.70
C ILE A 26 -14.37 8.15 1.98
N ASP A 27 -13.37 9.02 1.86
CA ASP A 27 -13.50 10.28 1.14
C ASP A 27 -13.36 10.09 -0.38
N TYR A 28 -12.49 9.15 -0.79
CA TYR A 28 -12.23 8.87 -2.21
C TYR A 28 -12.31 7.36 -2.47
N VAL A 29 -13.29 6.94 -3.24
CA VAL A 29 -13.42 5.54 -3.69
C VAL A 29 -12.73 5.45 -5.06
N CYS A 30 -11.50 4.98 -5.10
CA CYS A 30 -10.74 4.82 -6.34
C CYS A 30 -9.57 3.85 -6.18
N ASN A 31 -9.03 3.45 -7.33
CA ASN A 31 -7.82 2.63 -7.39
C ASN A 31 -6.57 3.51 -7.24
N THR A 32 -5.56 3.01 -6.58
CA THR A 32 -4.27 3.71 -6.40
C THR A 32 -3.47 3.90 -7.70
N LEU A 33 -3.82 3.18 -8.77
CA LEU A 33 -3.27 3.38 -10.11
C LEU A 33 -3.83 4.62 -10.82
N GLU A 34 -5.04 5.03 -10.48
CA GLU A 34 -5.73 6.14 -11.11
C GLU A 34 -6.50 6.93 -10.08
N MET A 35 -5.87 7.97 -9.55
CA MET A 35 -6.45 8.86 -8.56
C MET A 35 -6.93 10.17 -9.20
N SER A 36 -7.67 10.07 -10.31
CA SER A 36 -8.13 11.21 -11.12
C SER A 36 -8.99 12.22 -10.35
N MET A 37 -9.64 11.79 -9.26
CA MET A 37 -10.42 12.67 -8.38
C MET A 37 -9.54 13.49 -7.41
N ILE A 38 -8.22 13.30 -7.42
CA ILE A 38 -7.28 14.03 -6.57
C ILE A 38 -6.39 14.90 -7.46
N ASP A 39 -6.40 16.21 -7.20
CA ASP A 39 -5.66 17.18 -7.99
C ASP A 39 -4.14 17.01 -7.87
N ASP A 40 -3.41 17.40 -8.92
CA ASP A 40 -1.95 17.45 -8.93
C ASP A 40 -1.44 18.32 -7.77
N ALA A 41 -0.36 17.89 -7.15
CA ALA A 41 0.34 18.64 -6.10
C ALA A 41 -0.59 19.18 -4.98
N SER A 42 -1.61 18.38 -4.59
CA SER A 42 -2.59 18.74 -3.56
C SER A 42 -2.36 18.03 -2.21
N VAL A 43 -1.54 16.99 -2.21
CA VAL A 43 -1.29 16.12 -1.05
C VAL A 43 0.07 16.41 -0.45
N THR A 44 0.14 16.74 0.83
CA THR A 44 1.39 17.00 1.54
C THR A 44 2.03 15.75 2.14
N GLU A 45 1.22 14.74 2.43
CA GLU A 45 1.68 13.47 2.98
C GLU A 45 0.77 12.32 2.52
N ILE A 46 1.39 11.25 2.02
CA ILE A 46 0.72 9.97 1.75
C ILE A 46 1.15 8.95 2.81
N TYR A 47 0.16 8.27 3.41
CA TYR A 47 0.37 7.10 4.24
C TYR A 47 -0.23 5.87 3.55
N ALA A 48 0.62 4.92 3.20
CA ALA A 48 0.27 3.68 2.52
C ALA A 48 0.87 2.49 3.26
N CYS A 49 0.06 1.83 4.08
CA CYS A 49 0.46 0.69 4.88
C CYS A 49 -0.20 -0.57 4.35
N HIS A 50 0.60 -1.52 3.89
CA HIS A 50 0.14 -2.76 3.26
C HIS A 50 -0.72 -2.51 2.01
N ILE A 51 -0.15 -1.76 1.06
CA ILE A 51 -0.80 -1.43 -0.22
C ILE A 51 0.03 -1.89 -1.42
N LEU A 52 1.33 -1.61 -1.45
CA LEU A 52 2.16 -1.92 -2.62
C LEU A 52 2.23 -3.41 -2.92
N GLU A 53 2.14 -4.27 -1.93
CA GLU A 53 2.11 -5.73 -2.12
C GLU A 53 0.85 -6.21 -2.84
N HIS A 54 -0.22 -5.44 -2.84
CA HIS A 54 -1.47 -5.71 -3.56
C HIS A 54 -1.46 -5.22 -5.01
N VAL A 55 -0.39 -4.53 -5.41
CA VAL A 55 -0.20 -4.02 -6.79
C VAL A 55 0.56 -5.06 -7.60
N LYS A 56 0.15 -5.27 -8.85
CA LYS A 56 0.90 -6.14 -9.77
C LYS A 56 2.32 -5.60 -9.95
N ARG A 57 3.29 -6.50 -10.00
CA ARG A 57 4.71 -6.14 -10.15
C ARG A 57 4.97 -5.19 -11.32
N THR A 58 4.25 -5.35 -12.42
CA THR A 58 4.36 -4.52 -13.62
C THR A 58 3.74 -3.13 -13.48
N GLU A 59 2.93 -2.90 -12.45
CA GLU A 59 2.17 -1.66 -12.23
C GLU A 59 2.74 -0.81 -11.08
N VAL A 60 3.68 -1.32 -10.29
CA VAL A 60 4.23 -0.63 -9.10
C VAL A 60 4.81 0.74 -9.46
N VAL A 61 5.56 0.82 -10.57
CA VAL A 61 6.18 2.09 -10.99
C VAL A 61 5.10 3.12 -11.37
N ASP A 62 4.03 2.69 -12.00
CA ASP A 62 2.95 3.60 -12.40
C ASP A 62 2.14 4.09 -11.20
N VAL A 63 1.93 3.23 -10.20
CA VAL A 63 1.37 3.64 -8.90
C VAL A 63 2.24 4.69 -8.23
N LEU A 64 3.56 4.51 -8.19
CA LEU A 64 4.47 5.48 -7.59
C LEU A 64 4.52 6.81 -8.36
N LYS A 65 4.37 6.78 -9.69
CA LYS A 65 4.23 8.01 -10.50
C LYS A 65 2.94 8.75 -10.16
N GLU A 66 1.82 8.02 -9.99
CA GLU A 66 0.55 8.61 -9.63
C GLU A 66 0.59 9.21 -8.21
N TRP A 67 1.21 8.54 -7.26
CA TRP A 67 1.46 9.11 -5.93
C TRP A 67 2.32 10.37 -6.00
N LYS A 68 3.35 10.36 -6.84
CA LYS A 68 4.18 11.55 -7.06
C LYS A 68 3.39 12.70 -7.70
N ARG A 69 2.48 12.43 -8.63
CA ARG A 69 1.64 13.45 -9.28
C ARG A 69 0.83 14.24 -8.26
N VAL A 70 0.15 13.53 -7.36
CA VAL A 70 -0.71 14.18 -6.35
C VAL A 70 0.07 14.85 -5.22
N LEU A 71 1.34 14.45 -5.00
CA LEU A 71 2.17 15.03 -3.95
C LEU A 71 2.65 16.43 -4.28
N THR A 72 2.60 17.32 -3.28
CA THR A 72 3.23 18.63 -3.36
C THR A 72 4.75 18.49 -3.48
N ASN A 73 5.41 19.53 -3.99
CA ASN A 73 6.87 19.60 -3.92
C ASN A 73 7.32 19.58 -2.45
N GLY A 74 8.21 18.64 -2.11
CA GLY A 74 8.64 18.41 -0.73
C GLY A 74 7.67 17.59 0.11
N GLY A 75 6.59 17.07 -0.49
CA GLY A 75 5.66 16.16 0.19
C GLY A 75 6.32 14.82 0.59
N VAL A 76 5.73 14.15 1.56
CA VAL A 76 6.28 12.92 2.16
C VAL A 76 5.40 11.72 1.84
N ILE A 77 6.03 10.59 1.50
CA ILE A 77 5.37 9.28 1.42
C ILE A 77 5.87 8.40 2.55
N ARG A 78 4.92 7.82 3.29
CA ARG A 78 5.18 6.79 4.31
C ARG A 78 4.63 5.46 3.82
N ILE A 79 5.53 4.51 3.56
CA ILE A 79 5.18 3.18 3.03
C ILE A 79 5.58 2.13 4.06
N ALA A 80 4.69 1.17 4.29
CA ALA A 80 5.00 -0.05 5.01
C ALA A 80 4.51 -1.25 4.18
N VAL A 81 5.36 -2.25 4.04
CA VAL A 81 5.10 -3.53 3.34
C VAL A 81 5.70 -4.67 4.16
N PRO A 82 5.25 -5.92 3.97
CA PRO A 82 5.92 -7.07 4.57
C PRO A 82 7.38 -7.15 4.11
N ASP A 83 8.27 -7.46 5.06
CA ASP A 83 9.71 -7.60 4.79
C ASP A 83 10.08 -9.06 4.56
N PHE A 84 10.46 -9.40 3.35
CA PHE A 84 10.82 -10.75 2.97
C PHE A 84 12.04 -11.28 3.74
N GLU A 85 13.02 -10.43 4.03
CA GLU A 85 14.19 -10.83 4.83
C GLU A 85 13.77 -11.28 6.24
N ALA A 86 12.87 -10.53 6.88
CA ALA A 86 12.32 -10.91 8.19
C ALA A 86 11.55 -12.24 8.14
N VAL A 87 10.78 -12.47 7.06
CA VAL A 87 10.09 -13.75 6.84
C VAL A 87 11.08 -14.90 6.71
N VAL A 88 12.16 -14.73 5.96
CA VAL A 88 13.21 -15.74 5.80
C VAL A 88 13.87 -16.09 7.14
N GLU A 89 14.21 -15.07 7.95
CA GLU A 89 14.82 -15.29 9.25
C GLU A 89 13.87 -16.03 10.22
N GLN A 90 12.61 -15.68 10.23
CA GLN A 90 11.61 -16.38 11.03
C GLN A 90 11.38 -17.82 10.54
N TYR A 91 11.35 -18.04 9.24
CA TYR A 91 11.22 -19.37 8.66
C TYR A 91 12.37 -20.29 9.05
N LYS A 92 13.61 -19.79 9.07
CA LYS A 92 14.77 -20.55 9.54
C LYS A 92 14.58 -21.07 10.97
N THR A 93 13.91 -20.29 11.83
CA THR A 93 13.65 -20.65 13.22
C THR A 93 12.49 -21.66 13.34
N THR A 94 11.39 -21.45 12.60
CA THR A 94 10.16 -22.26 12.75
C THR A 94 10.09 -23.46 11.83
N GLY A 95 10.70 -23.35 10.62
CA GLY A 95 10.63 -24.40 9.59
C GLY A 95 9.22 -24.68 9.04
N ASP A 96 8.22 -23.83 9.35
CA ASP A 96 6.83 -24.04 8.92
C ASP A 96 6.38 -22.90 7.98
N LEU A 97 6.44 -23.19 6.68
CA LEU A 97 6.06 -22.25 5.63
C LEU A 97 4.60 -21.76 5.74
N ARG A 98 3.70 -22.59 6.27
CA ARG A 98 2.27 -22.24 6.38
C ARG A 98 2.02 -21.00 7.20
N LYS A 99 2.90 -20.70 8.17
CA LYS A 99 2.83 -19.51 9.02
C LYS A 99 3.03 -18.18 8.25
N TYR A 100 3.63 -18.25 7.05
CA TYR A 100 4.05 -17.07 6.28
C TYR A 100 3.29 -16.89 4.97
N LEU A 101 2.39 -17.82 4.63
CA LEU A 101 1.65 -17.77 3.35
C LEU A 101 0.80 -16.50 3.23
N GLY A 102 0.18 -16.05 4.32
CA GLY A 102 -0.60 -14.82 4.33
C GLY A 102 0.25 -13.57 4.09
N LEU A 103 1.47 -13.52 4.65
CA LEU A 103 2.40 -12.41 4.43
C LEU A 103 2.94 -12.40 2.99
N LEU A 104 3.18 -13.58 2.40
CA LEU A 104 3.76 -13.70 1.06
C LEU A 104 2.72 -13.55 -0.06
N TYR A 105 1.51 -14.08 0.13
CA TYR A 105 0.51 -14.22 -0.94
C TYR A 105 -0.83 -13.56 -0.62
N GLY A 106 -0.98 -12.96 0.56
CA GLY A 106 -2.23 -12.41 1.05
C GLY A 106 -3.16 -13.48 1.64
N GLY A 107 -4.21 -13.05 2.30
CA GLY A 107 -5.22 -13.94 2.88
C GLY A 107 -6.07 -14.65 1.85
N GLN A 108 -6.23 -14.07 0.66
CA GLN A 108 -6.97 -14.58 -0.50
C GLN A 108 -8.44 -14.91 -0.20
N ASP A 109 -9.01 -14.24 0.79
CA ASP A 109 -10.38 -14.39 1.25
C ASP A 109 -11.38 -13.48 0.51
N TYR A 110 -10.85 -12.46 -0.23
CA TYR A 110 -11.62 -11.61 -1.13
C TYR A 110 -10.73 -11.03 -2.24
N ASP A 111 -11.32 -10.47 -3.29
CA ASP A 111 -10.64 -10.10 -4.55
C ASP A 111 -9.46 -9.15 -4.40
N TYR A 112 -9.46 -8.29 -3.37
CA TYR A 112 -8.40 -7.32 -3.12
C TYR A 112 -7.35 -7.79 -2.11
N ASN A 113 -7.43 -9.02 -1.60
CA ASN A 113 -6.51 -9.55 -0.59
C ASN A 113 -5.51 -10.56 -1.16
N PHE A 114 -4.94 -10.25 -2.32
CA PHE A 114 -3.87 -11.01 -2.96
C PHE A 114 -2.59 -10.19 -2.98
N HIS A 115 -1.45 -10.81 -2.64
CA HIS A 115 -0.15 -10.19 -2.79
C HIS A 115 0.47 -10.63 -4.11
N TYR A 116 0.85 -9.67 -4.95
CA TYR A 116 1.42 -9.88 -6.29
C TYR A 116 2.92 -9.63 -6.33
N ILE A 117 3.49 -9.05 -5.30
CA ILE A 117 4.89 -8.69 -5.18
C ILE A 117 5.32 -8.77 -3.73
N THR A 118 6.59 -9.09 -3.51
CA THR A 118 7.21 -9.14 -2.18
C THR A 118 8.42 -8.21 -2.18
N PHE A 119 8.65 -7.53 -1.07
CA PHE A 119 9.74 -6.58 -0.91
C PHE A 119 10.69 -6.99 0.21
N ASP A 120 11.96 -6.70 0.03
CA ASP A 120 12.91 -6.44 1.11
C ASP A 120 13.29 -4.95 1.11
N TYR A 121 14.08 -4.53 2.07
CA TYR A 121 14.45 -3.11 2.19
C TYR A 121 15.21 -2.60 0.96
N THR A 122 16.15 -3.38 0.45
CA THR A 122 16.96 -3.00 -0.72
C THR A 122 16.10 -2.82 -1.97
N PHE A 123 15.19 -3.74 -2.22
CA PHE A 123 14.29 -3.67 -3.36
C PHE A 123 13.30 -2.50 -3.25
N LEU A 124 12.72 -2.27 -2.08
CA LEU A 124 11.81 -1.14 -1.86
C LEU A 124 12.51 0.21 -2.03
N LYS A 125 13.77 0.32 -1.56
CA LYS A 125 14.56 1.54 -1.64
C LYS A 125 14.96 1.91 -3.07
N ASN A 126 15.20 0.93 -3.91
CA ASN A 126 15.68 1.13 -5.29
C ASN A 126 14.54 1.07 -6.32
#